data_e005d2ce22ee7cf2bebcb9a1c8451890
#
_entry.id   e005d2ce22ee7cf2bebcb9a1c8451890
#
_cell.length_a   1.000
_cell.length_b   1.000
_cell.length_c   1.000
_cell.angle_alpha   90.00
_cell.angle_beta   90.00
_cell.angle_gamma   90.00
#
_symmetry.space_group_name_H-M   'P 1'
#
loop_
_entity.id
_entity.type
_entity.pdbx_description
1 polymer ?
#
loop_
_entity_poly.entity_id
_entity_poly.type
_entity_poly.pdbx_seq_one_letter_code
_entity_poly.pdbx_strand_id
1 'polypeptide(L)'
;MATLDLSWFDSPEDEFQLQRLDESISYLSGRDTDRRDIEALLAIFERFPEHDGFGVFWAILHCLERLPGYEPALLESVRRTPGNFNLLMIKRMLNSGITQSGDQSLAELIQEIADSHHAGERARQIAKRLLPPSGKA
;
A
#
# COMPACT_ATOMS: atom_id res chain seq x y z
N MET A 1 -13.66 20.99 -5.06
CA MET A 1 -12.57 20.11 -5.54
C MET A 1 -13.07 18.71 -5.67
N ALA A 2 -12.84 18.13 -6.81
CA ALA A 2 -13.23 16.75 -7.02
C ALA A 2 -12.25 15.83 -6.31
N THR A 3 -12.79 14.87 -5.57
CA THR A 3 -12.00 13.80 -4.99
C THR A 3 -11.67 12.82 -6.10
N LEU A 4 -10.48 12.25 -6.05
CA LEU A 4 -10.07 11.22 -6.99
C LEU A 4 -10.99 10.02 -6.83
N ASP A 5 -11.57 9.57 -7.93
CA ASP A 5 -12.46 8.41 -7.93
C ASP A 5 -11.86 7.35 -8.84
N LEU A 6 -11.45 6.25 -8.27
CA LEU A 6 -10.86 5.14 -9.00
C LEU A 6 -11.74 3.88 -8.94
N SER A 7 -13.02 4.05 -8.58
CA SER A 7 -13.91 2.91 -8.46
C SER A 7 -14.17 2.22 -9.81
N TRP A 8 -13.93 2.92 -10.91
CA TRP A 8 -14.08 2.33 -12.26
C TRP A 8 -13.01 1.28 -12.55
N PHE A 9 -11.89 1.31 -11.81
CA PHE A 9 -10.81 0.35 -12.05
C PHE A 9 -11.18 -0.97 -11.39
N ASP A 10 -11.60 -1.93 -12.18
CA ASP A 10 -12.05 -3.22 -11.65
C ASP A 10 -11.36 -4.42 -12.30
N SER A 11 -10.48 -4.17 -13.27
CA SER A 11 -9.78 -5.26 -13.95
C SER A 11 -8.31 -4.89 -14.16
N PRO A 12 -7.41 -5.41 -13.30
CA PRO A 12 -5.98 -5.12 -13.46
C PRO A 12 -5.36 -5.83 -14.68
N GLU A 13 -6.14 -6.64 -15.39
CA GLU A 13 -5.70 -7.29 -16.62
C GLU A 13 -6.07 -6.49 -17.86
N ASP A 14 -6.88 -5.45 -17.72
CA ASP A 14 -7.40 -4.67 -18.85
C ASP A 14 -6.42 -3.54 -19.16
N GLU A 15 -5.82 -3.57 -20.36
CA GLU A 15 -4.83 -2.59 -20.76
C GLU A 15 -5.38 -1.16 -20.78
N PHE A 16 -6.63 -1.00 -21.20
CA PHE A 16 -7.23 0.34 -21.25
C PHE A 16 -7.42 0.91 -19.84
N GLN A 17 -7.84 0.07 -18.91
CA GLN A 17 -7.99 0.51 -17.53
C GLN A 17 -6.63 0.84 -16.90
N LEU A 18 -5.63 0.03 -17.19
CA LEU A 18 -4.27 0.28 -16.66
C LEU A 18 -3.72 1.59 -17.21
N GLN A 19 -3.92 1.86 -18.50
CA GLN A 19 -3.45 3.11 -19.09
C GLN A 19 -4.17 4.30 -18.46
N ARG A 20 -5.49 4.19 -18.29
CA ARG A 20 -6.27 5.25 -17.67
C ARG A 20 -5.85 5.49 -16.23
N LEU A 21 -5.53 4.41 -15.52
CA LEU A 21 -5.06 4.51 -14.14
C LEU A 21 -3.72 5.25 -14.10
N ASP A 22 -2.80 4.88 -14.98
CA ASP A 22 -1.50 5.52 -15.04
C ASP A 22 -1.62 7.02 -15.34
N GLU A 23 -2.53 7.40 -16.24
CA GLU A 23 -2.78 8.80 -16.55
C GLU A 23 -3.35 9.54 -15.34
N SER A 24 -4.25 8.88 -14.61
CA SER A 24 -4.83 9.47 -13.41
C SER A 24 -3.77 9.75 -12.35
N ILE A 25 -2.82 8.84 -12.20
CA ILE A 25 -1.72 9.00 -11.25
C ILE A 25 -0.84 10.17 -11.67
N SER A 26 -0.53 10.29 -12.96
CA SER A 26 0.27 11.38 -13.46
C SER A 26 -0.40 12.72 -13.23
N TYR A 27 -1.70 12.78 -13.44
CA TYR A 27 -2.47 13.99 -13.19
C TYR A 27 -2.43 14.39 -11.72
N LEU A 28 -2.53 13.39 -10.85
CA LEU A 28 -2.54 13.62 -9.41
C LEU A 28 -1.23 14.23 -8.93
N SER A 29 -0.11 13.86 -9.54
CA SER A 29 1.19 14.35 -9.12
C SER A 29 1.33 15.86 -9.26
N GLY A 30 0.50 16.50 -10.09
CA GLY A 30 0.61 17.92 -10.36
C GLY A 30 -0.38 18.78 -9.60
N ARG A 31 -1.09 18.24 -8.62
CA ARG A 31 -2.10 19.01 -7.91
C ARG A 31 -2.09 18.70 -6.43
N ASP A 32 -2.80 19.53 -5.67
CA ASP A 32 -2.96 19.30 -4.24
C ASP A 32 -3.77 18.02 -4.02
N THR A 33 -3.38 17.27 -3.00
CA THR A 33 -4.03 16.02 -2.65
C THR A 33 -4.46 16.05 -1.20
N ASP A 34 -5.45 15.23 -0.86
CA ASP A 34 -5.88 15.09 0.52
C ASP A 34 -5.93 13.60 0.90
N ARG A 35 -6.40 13.35 2.13
CA ARG A 35 -6.45 12.00 2.67
C ARG A 35 -7.30 11.07 1.80
N ARG A 36 -8.36 11.58 1.19
CA ARG A 36 -9.23 10.75 0.36
C ARG A 36 -8.54 10.30 -0.92
N ASP A 37 -7.69 11.15 -1.48
CA ASP A 37 -6.90 10.77 -2.65
C ASP A 37 -5.95 9.64 -2.29
N ILE A 38 -5.30 9.75 -1.14
CA ILE A 38 -4.39 8.71 -0.66
C ILE A 38 -5.15 7.41 -0.46
N GLU A 39 -6.32 7.49 0.16
CA GLU A 39 -7.13 6.30 0.41
C GLU A 39 -7.62 5.66 -0.88
N ALA A 40 -7.97 6.46 -1.89
CA ALA A 40 -8.39 5.93 -3.18
C ALA A 40 -7.27 5.12 -3.85
N LEU A 41 -6.04 5.62 -3.76
CA LEU A 41 -4.90 4.90 -4.32
C LEU A 41 -4.63 3.62 -3.55
N LEU A 42 -4.65 3.68 -2.23
CA LEU A 42 -4.43 2.49 -1.41
C LEU A 42 -5.52 1.45 -1.62
N ALA A 43 -6.75 1.89 -1.89
CA ALA A 43 -7.86 0.98 -2.14
C ALA A 43 -7.60 0.08 -3.37
N ILE A 44 -6.82 0.55 -4.33
CA ILE A 44 -6.43 -0.28 -5.47
C ILE A 44 -5.65 -1.49 -4.97
N PHE A 45 -4.67 -1.27 -4.09
CA PHE A 45 -3.89 -2.36 -3.51
C PHE A 45 -4.77 -3.31 -2.70
N GLU A 46 -5.80 -2.77 -2.03
CA GLU A 46 -6.68 -3.59 -1.21
C GLU A 46 -7.62 -4.45 -2.04
N ARG A 47 -8.07 -3.94 -3.19
CA ARG A 47 -8.97 -4.70 -4.05
C ARG A 47 -8.23 -5.79 -4.83
N PHE A 48 -6.94 -5.59 -5.10
CA PHE A 48 -6.14 -6.55 -5.85
C PHE A 48 -4.85 -6.86 -5.10
N PRO A 49 -4.97 -7.47 -3.91
CA PRO A 49 -3.82 -7.57 -2.98
C PRO A 49 -2.68 -8.42 -3.48
N GLU A 50 -2.92 -9.30 -4.45
CA GLU A 50 -1.86 -10.19 -4.94
C GLU A 50 -1.48 -9.91 -6.38
N HIS A 51 -2.00 -8.85 -6.98
CA HIS A 51 -1.69 -8.51 -8.36
C HIS A 51 -0.55 -7.49 -8.40
N ASP A 52 0.21 -7.48 -9.50
CA ASP A 52 1.30 -6.52 -9.65
C ASP A 52 0.94 -5.33 -10.54
N GLY A 53 -0.22 -5.36 -11.19
CA GLY A 53 -0.69 -4.26 -12.01
C GLY A 53 0.18 -3.98 -13.23
N PHE A 54 0.98 -4.93 -13.67
CA PHE A 54 1.85 -4.80 -14.83
C PHE A 54 2.67 -3.50 -14.79
N GLY A 55 3.23 -3.18 -13.63
CA GLY A 55 4.07 -2.01 -13.45
C GLY A 55 3.33 -0.75 -13.02
N VAL A 56 2.03 -0.65 -13.26
CA VAL A 56 1.28 0.56 -12.89
C VAL A 56 1.14 0.68 -11.37
N PHE A 57 1.07 -0.44 -10.66
CA PHE A 57 1.00 -0.40 -9.20
C PHE A 57 2.28 0.18 -8.60
N TRP A 58 3.42 0.01 -9.27
CA TRP A 58 4.66 0.69 -8.85
C TRP A 58 4.51 2.20 -8.97
N ALA A 59 3.82 2.68 -10.01
CA ALA A 59 3.58 4.11 -10.15
C ALA A 59 2.70 4.63 -9.02
N ILE A 60 1.73 3.84 -8.58
CA ILE A 60 0.90 4.19 -7.42
C ILE A 60 1.77 4.29 -6.18
N LEU A 61 2.63 3.30 -5.96
CA LEU A 61 3.52 3.27 -4.79
C LEU A 61 4.40 4.52 -4.76
N HIS A 62 5.05 4.83 -5.88
CA HIS A 62 5.92 6.00 -5.93
C HIS A 62 5.14 7.30 -5.74
N CYS A 63 3.93 7.37 -6.27
CA CYS A 63 3.08 8.54 -6.08
C CYS A 63 2.74 8.72 -4.60
N LEU A 64 2.33 7.63 -3.94
CA LEU A 64 1.98 7.68 -2.51
C LEU A 64 3.16 8.15 -1.67
N GLU A 65 4.36 7.65 -1.98
CA GLU A 65 5.53 8.01 -1.18
C GLU A 65 5.90 9.48 -1.29
N ARG A 66 5.42 10.16 -2.33
CA ARG A 66 5.65 11.60 -2.48
C ARG A 66 4.57 12.44 -1.82
N LEU A 67 3.47 11.85 -1.39
CA LEU A 67 2.36 12.59 -0.79
C LEU A 67 2.56 12.72 0.71
N PRO A 68 2.47 13.94 1.26
CA PRO A 68 2.66 14.10 2.71
C PRO A 68 1.53 13.42 3.47
N GLY A 69 1.90 12.78 4.58
CA GLY A 69 0.91 12.18 5.46
C GLY A 69 0.32 10.87 4.99
N TYR A 70 0.99 10.17 4.09
CA TYR A 70 0.47 8.88 3.60
C TYR A 70 0.60 7.77 4.64
N GLU A 71 1.52 7.91 5.60
CA GLU A 71 1.86 6.81 6.50
C GLU A 71 0.68 6.31 7.34
N PRO A 72 -0.10 7.18 8.01
CA PRO A 72 -1.22 6.66 8.79
C PRO A 72 -2.25 5.93 7.94
N ALA A 73 -2.52 6.43 6.75
CA ALA A 73 -3.46 5.78 5.84
C ALA A 73 -2.92 4.43 5.39
N LEU A 74 -1.60 4.35 5.15
CA LEU A 74 -0.96 3.10 4.77
C LEU A 74 -1.12 2.05 5.86
N LEU A 75 -0.89 2.44 7.12
CA LEU A 75 -1.02 1.48 8.22
C LEU A 75 -2.43 0.96 8.34
N GLU A 76 -3.42 1.83 8.14
CA GLU A 76 -4.81 1.40 8.16
C GLU A 76 -5.13 0.45 7.01
N SER A 77 -4.57 0.72 5.84
CA SER A 77 -4.75 -0.14 4.67
C SER A 77 -4.21 -1.54 4.94
N VAL A 78 -3.01 -1.61 5.51
CA VAL A 78 -2.39 -2.90 5.84
C VAL A 78 -3.25 -3.68 6.85
N ARG A 79 -3.83 -2.98 7.82
CA ARG A 79 -4.70 -3.65 8.77
C ARG A 79 -5.97 -4.18 8.14
N ARG A 80 -6.55 -3.41 7.22
CA ARG A 80 -7.78 -3.84 6.56
C ARG A 80 -7.57 -5.00 5.63
N THR A 81 -6.59 -4.85 4.73
CA THR A 81 -6.36 -5.83 3.67
C THR A 81 -4.89 -5.83 3.31
N PRO A 82 -4.05 -6.54 4.07
CA PRO A 82 -2.63 -6.61 3.72
C PRO A 82 -2.44 -7.33 2.39
N GLY A 83 -1.53 -6.82 1.58
CA GLY A 83 -1.25 -7.41 0.28
C GLY A 83 0.16 -7.09 -0.18
N ASN A 84 0.44 -7.41 -1.42
CA ASN A 84 1.81 -7.30 -1.95
C ASN A 84 2.37 -5.88 -1.84
N PHE A 85 1.60 -4.88 -2.29
CA PHE A 85 2.14 -3.54 -2.43
C PHE A 85 2.07 -2.72 -1.14
N ASN A 86 1.00 -2.83 -0.35
CA ASN A 86 1.00 -2.06 0.87
C ASN A 86 2.01 -2.61 1.88
N LEU A 87 2.22 -3.93 1.91
CA LEU A 87 3.28 -4.50 2.74
C LEU A 87 4.66 -4.14 2.21
N LEU A 88 4.83 -4.07 0.88
CA LEU A 88 6.08 -3.61 0.29
C LEU A 88 6.39 -2.20 0.75
N MET A 89 5.38 -1.34 0.83
CA MET A 89 5.60 0.02 1.30
C MET A 89 6.09 0.05 2.75
N ILE A 90 5.56 -0.84 3.59
CA ILE A 90 6.07 -0.97 4.98
C ILE A 90 7.54 -1.37 4.95
N LYS A 91 7.89 -2.34 4.09
CA LYS A 91 9.28 -2.76 3.96
C LYS A 91 10.18 -1.58 3.58
N ARG A 92 9.71 -0.76 2.64
CA ARG A 92 10.49 0.39 2.19
C ARG A 92 10.69 1.40 3.30
N MET A 93 9.66 1.60 4.14
CA MET A 93 9.80 2.47 5.30
C MET A 93 10.89 1.95 6.24
N LEU A 94 10.84 0.65 6.54
CA LEU A 94 11.84 0.03 7.41
C LEU A 94 13.24 0.16 6.81
N ASN A 95 13.39 -0.05 5.52
CA ASN A 95 14.67 0.08 4.84
C ASN A 95 15.20 1.51 4.89
N SER A 96 14.33 2.47 5.01
CA SER A 96 14.72 3.88 5.14
C SER A 96 14.98 4.30 6.59
N GLY A 97 14.89 3.36 7.51
CA GLY A 97 15.12 3.65 8.92
C GLY A 97 13.88 4.10 9.68
N ILE A 98 12.73 4.08 9.06
CA ILE A 98 11.47 4.46 9.71
C ILE A 98 10.94 3.22 10.42
N THR A 99 10.82 3.30 11.75
CA THR A 99 10.38 2.15 12.53
C THR A 99 9.02 2.36 13.19
N GLN A 100 8.45 3.56 13.05
CA GLN A 100 7.24 3.91 13.76
C GLN A 100 6.50 5.00 13.00
N SER A 101 5.18 4.99 13.06
CA SER A 101 4.36 6.08 12.55
C SER A 101 3.37 6.43 13.66
N GLY A 102 3.45 7.68 14.16
CA GLY A 102 2.68 8.05 15.34
C GLY A 102 3.03 7.14 16.49
N ASP A 103 2.04 6.54 17.10
CA ASP A 103 2.23 5.62 18.23
C ASP A 103 2.38 4.17 17.81
N GLN A 104 2.32 3.89 16.50
CA GLN A 104 2.33 2.52 16.01
C GLN A 104 3.73 2.09 15.60
N SER A 105 4.24 1.04 16.21
CA SER A 105 5.47 0.39 15.78
C SER A 105 5.20 -0.43 14.52
N LEU A 106 6.05 -0.27 13.52
CA LEU A 106 5.92 -1.04 12.29
C LEU A 106 6.16 -2.52 12.54
N ALA A 107 7.11 -2.85 13.41
CA ALA A 107 7.38 -4.25 13.75
C ALA A 107 6.16 -4.90 14.41
N GLU A 108 5.49 -4.17 15.29
CA GLU A 108 4.29 -4.70 15.93
C GLU A 108 3.17 -4.91 14.94
N LEU A 109 2.99 -3.97 14.01
CA LEU A 109 1.97 -4.11 12.98
C LEU A 109 2.24 -5.34 12.11
N ILE A 110 3.50 -5.51 11.70
CA ILE A 110 3.89 -6.65 10.89
C ILE A 110 3.64 -7.96 11.65
N GLN A 111 3.94 -7.97 12.95
CA GLN A 111 3.69 -9.15 13.77
C GLN A 111 2.21 -9.47 13.82
N GLU A 112 1.36 -8.45 13.96
CA GLU A 112 -0.09 -8.65 13.93
C GLU A 112 -0.52 -9.34 12.64
N ILE A 113 0.03 -8.90 11.51
CA ILE A 113 -0.34 -9.48 10.21
C ILE A 113 0.17 -10.92 10.12
N ALA A 114 1.39 -11.17 10.56
CA ALA A 114 1.98 -12.50 10.50
C ALA A 114 1.17 -13.51 11.32
N ASP A 115 0.53 -13.04 12.38
CA ASP A 115 -0.24 -13.89 13.29
C ASP A 115 -1.74 -13.88 12.99
N SER A 116 -2.19 -13.08 12.02
CA SER A 116 -3.62 -12.88 11.79
C SER A 116 -4.26 -14.04 11.05
N HIS A 117 -5.35 -14.54 11.58
CA HIS A 117 -6.14 -15.57 10.90
C HIS A 117 -6.97 -14.98 9.77
N HIS A 118 -7.14 -13.66 9.77
CA HIS A 118 -7.93 -12.98 8.73
C HIS A 118 -7.10 -12.56 7.53
N ALA A 119 -5.79 -12.50 7.69
CA ALA A 119 -4.91 -12.18 6.58
C ALA A 119 -4.76 -13.42 5.68
N GLY A 120 -4.66 -13.19 4.38
CA GLY A 120 -4.42 -14.28 3.45
C GLY A 120 -3.05 -14.90 3.71
N GLU A 121 -2.87 -16.14 3.24
CA GLU A 121 -1.62 -16.85 3.49
C GLU A 121 -0.42 -16.11 2.93
N ARG A 122 -0.57 -15.56 1.71
CA ARG A 122 0.54 -14.84 1.09
C ARG A 122 0.93 -13.60 1.90
N ALA A 123 -0.06 -12.87 2.39
CA ALA A 123 0.21 -11.69 3.21
C ALA A 123 0.93 -12.07 4.49
N ARG A 124 0.50 -13.16 5.13
CA ARG A 124 1.17 -13.64 6.35
C ARG A 124 2.62 -14.03 6.07
N GLN A 125 2.87 -14.67 4.92
CA GLN A 125 4.23 -15.06 4.55
C GLN A 125 5.11 -13.85 4.30
N ILE A 126 4.57 -12.84 3.62
CA ILE A 126 5.31 -11.60 3.39
C ILE A 126 5.64 -10.95 4.73
N ALA A 127 4.67 -10.85 5.62
CA ALA A 127 4.88 -10.24 6.93
C ALA A 127 5.96 -10.97 7.71
N LYS A 128 5.95 -12.31 7.67
CA LYS A 128 6.98 -13.08 8.37
C LYS A 128 8.38 -12.80 7.86
N ARG A 129 8.50 -12.56 6.56
CA ARG A 129 9.80 -12.23 5.98
C ARG A 129 10.28 -10.83 6.36
N LEU A 130 9.36 -9.94 6.69
CA LEU A 130 9.71 -8.58 7.08
C LEU A 130 10.14 -8.47 8.53
N LEU A 131 9.80 -9.46 9.35
CA LEU A 131 10.20 -9.46 10.75
C LEU A 131 11.69 -9.73 10.88
N PRO A 132 12.34 -9.16 11.93
CA PRO A 132 13.74 -9.49 12.17
C PRO A 132 13.88 -10.98 12.44
N PRO A 133 15.04 -11.55 12.16
CA PRO A 133 15.24 -12.97 12.40
C PRO A 133 14.91 -13.33 13.83
N SER A 134 14.11 -14.39 13.98
CA SER A 134 13.71 -14.89 15.28
C SER A 134 14.94 -15.42 16.02
N GLY A 135 14.96 -15.25 17.31
CA GLY A 135 16.07 -15.75 18.10
C GLY A 135 17.31 -14.92 18.03
N LYS A 136 17.27 -13.82 17.38
CA LYS A 136 18.38 -12.88 17.45
C LYS A 136 18.37 -12.26 18.82
N ALA A 137 19.26 -12.63 19.50
CA ALA A 137 19.34 -12.08 20.84
C ALA A 137 20.19 -10.85 20.82
#